data_d7c2ade0170356c8e78a3340b7d904aa
#
_entry.id   d7c2ade0170356c8e78a3340b7d904aa
#
_cell.length_a   1.000
_cell.length_b   1.000
_cell.length_c   1.000
_cell.angle_alpha   90.00
_cell.angle_beta   90.00
_cell.angle_gamma   90.00
#
_symmetry.space_group_name_H-M   'P 1'
#
loop_
_entity.id
_entity.type
_entity.pdbx_description
1 polymer ?
#
loop_
_entity_poly.entity_id
_entity_poly.type
_entity_poly.pdbx_seq_one_letter_code
_entity_poly.pdbx_strand_id
1 'polypeptide(L)'
;MIGYRQTLLVFLLMMLSGAAIAQNNTNSPYTRYGLGELSDRGFANNAAMGGIGYALRNSGHINMLNPASFTAVDSLSFMFDVGMSLKSSNFQENGIKNNAKNSSFDYIAMQFRLHPRLGMAIAFTPYSTLGYNFTTTQPVEGAEDVTATNLFYGDGGLQQITGGLGFK
;
A
#
# COMPACT_ATOMS: atom_id res chain seq x y z
N MET A 1 -23.44 16.87 -29.04
CA MET A 1 -22.05 17.26 -28.73
C MET A 1 -21.78 16.94 -27.28
N ILE A 2 -20.89 16.00 -27.01
CA ILE A 2 -20.46 15.68 -25.63
C ILE A 2 -19.61 16.85 -25.18
N GLY A 3 -20.03 17.53 -24.13
CA GLY A 3 -19.32 18.70 -23.62
C GLY A 3 -17.93 18.31 -23.09
N TYR A 4 -16.92 19.16 -23.24
CA TYR A 4 -15.53 18.86 -22.83
C TYR A 4 -15.41 18.38 -21.37
N ARG A 5 -16.34 18.79 -20.50
CA ARG A 5 -16.46 18.30 -19.11
C ARG A 5 -16.78 16.81 -19.04
N GLN A 6 -17.62 16.32 -19.93
CA GLN A 6 -17.99 14.89 -19.99
C GLN A 6 -16.81 14.08 -20.56
N THR A 7 -16.11 14.60 -21.53
CA THR A 7 -14.90 13.97 -22.09
C THR A 7 -13.80 13.88 -21.05
N LEU A 8 -13.61 14.91 -20.24
CA LEU A 8 -12.61 14.96 -19.17
C LEU A 8 -12.96 13.99 -18.03
N LEU A 9 -14.26 13.86 -17.68
CA LEU A 9 -14.74 12.87 -16.72
C LEU A 9 -14.54 11.42 -17.20
N VAL A 10 -14.82 11.14 -18.47
CA VAL A 10 -14.61 9.81 -19.06
C VAL A 10 -13.13 9.47 -19.11
N PHE A 11 -12.27 10.45 -19.46
CA PHE A 11 -10.82 10.26 -19.45
C PHE A 11 -10.27 10.01 -18.05
N LEU A 12 -10.78 10.73 -17.05
CA LEU A 12 -10.42 10.53 -15.65
C LEU A 12 -10.87 9.15 -15.13
N LEU A 13 -12.09 8.71 -15.50
CA LEU A 13 -12.60 7.37 -15.18
C LEU A 13 -11.79 6.26 -15.88
N MET A 14 -11.35 6.46 -17.12
CA MET A 14 -10.47 5.51 -17.82
C MET A 14 -9.09 5.43 -17.18
N MET A 15 -8.53 6.54 -16.69
CA MET A 15 -7.27 6.52 -15.96
C MET A 15 -7.38 5.79 -14.62
N LEU A 16 -8.50 5.94 -13.91
CA LEU A 16 -8.76 5.22 -12.65
C LEU A 16 -8.95 3.71 -12.85
N SER A 17 -9.54 3.28 -13.99
CA SER A 17 -9.72 1.86 -14.28
C SER A 17 -8.41 1.14 -14.63
N GLY A 18 -7.42 1.85 -15.19
CA GLY A 18 -6.08 1.32 -15.46
C GLY A 18 -5.26 1.03 -14.21
N ALA A 19 -5.58 1.69 -13.09
CA ALA A 19 -4.91 1.46 -11.81
C ALA A 19 -5.43 0.23 -11.03
N ALA A 20 -6.51 -0.40 -11.51
CA ALA A 20 -7.12 -1.57 -10.88
C ALA A 20 -6.46 -2.91 -11.25
N ILE A 21 -5.35 -2.90 -11.99
CA ILE A 21 -4.50 -4.09 -12.12
C ILE A 21 -3.84 -4.28 -10.76
N ALA A 22 -4.34 -5.24 -10.00
CA ALA A 22 -3.74 -5.68 -8.75
C ALA A 22 -2.29 -6.09 -9.04
N GLN A 23 -1.37 -5.19 -8.79
CA GLN A 23 0.05 -5.51 -8.91
C GLN A 23 0.41 -6.34 -7.69
N ASN A 24 0.92 -7.53 -7.93
CA ASN A 24 1.46 -8.37 -6.89
C ASN A 24 2.63 -7.62 -6.22
N ASN A 25 2.40 -7.15 -5.00
CA ASN A 25 3.34 -6.31 -4.26
C ASN A 25 4.35 -7.12 -3.44
N THR A 26 4.19 -8.44 -3.40
CA THR A 26 5.07 -9.35 -2.68
C THR A 26 5.14 -10.69 -3.38
N ASN A 27 6.29 -11.35 -3.30
CA ASN A 27 6.53 -12.69 -3.85
C ASN A 27 6.93 -13.67 -2.74
N SER A 28 6.48 -13.41 -1.52
CA SER A 28 6.83 -14.23 -0.37
C SER A 28 5.83 -15.36 -0.15
N PRO A 29 6.23 -16.63 -0.16
CA PRO A 29 5.36 -17.77 0.12
C PRO A 29 4.75 -17.71 1.54
N TYR A 30 5.34 -16.95 2.45
CA TYR A 30 4.83 -16.74 3.80
C TYR A 30 3.55 -15.92 3.83
N THR A 31 3.26 -15.13 2.81
CA THR A 31 2.01 -14.36 2.70
C THR A 31 0.76 -15.22 2.50
N ARG A 32 0.94 -16.53 2.28
CA ARG A 32 -0.16 -17.52 2.26
C ARG A 32 -0.88 -17.61 3.61
N TYR A 33 -0.22 -17.23 4.70
CA TYR A 33 -0.75 -17.41 6.05
C TYR A 33 -1.31 -16.09 6.60
N GLY A 34 -2.41 -16.19 7.36
CA GLY A 34 -3.03 -15.06 8.03
C GLY A 34 -3.55 -14.01 7.08
N LEU A 35 -3.16 -12.77 7.33
CA LEU A 35 -3.56 -11.60 6.53
C LEU A 35 -2.53 -11.21 5.44
N GLY A 36 -1.50 -12.03 5.23
CA GLY A 36 -0.39 -11.69 4.37
C GLY A 36 0.69 -10.84 5.05
N GLU A 37 1.45 -10.08 4.28
CA GLU A 37 2.45 -9.13 4.78
C GLU A 37 1.75 -7.81 5.16
N LEU A 38 1.89 -7.41 6.42
CA LEU A 38 1.32 -6.15 6.89
C LEU A 38 2.12 -4.97 6.35
N SER A 39 1.42 -3.93 5.90
CA SER A 39 2.04 -2.71 5.42
C SER A 39 2.47 -1.81 6.58
N ASP A 40 3.54 -1.04 6.36
CA ASP A 40 3.97 -0.01 7.30
C ASP A 40 2.90 1.09 7.43
N ARG A 41 2.69 1.57 8.65
CA ARG A 41 1.67 2.58 8.95
C ARG A 41 2.12 4.01 8.68
N GLY A 42 3.42 4.22 8.46
CA GLY A 42 4.01 5.53 8.23
C GLY A 42 4.09 5.89 6.77
N PHE A 43 3.91 7.17 6.45
CA PHE A 43 4.13 7.69 5.10
C PHE A 43 5.64 7.82 4.79
N ALA A 44 5.99 8.17 3.56
CA ALA A 44 7.38 8.21 3.09
C ALA A 44 8.32 8.98 4.02
N ASN A 45 7.89 10.13 4.55
CA ASN A 45 8.68 10.89 5.53
C ASN A 45 8.90 10.14 6.84
N ASN A 46 7.87 9.45 7.35
CA ASN A 46 7.99 8.65 8.57
C ASN A 46 8.90 7.44 8.32
N ALA A 47 8.75 6.77 7.18
CA ALA A 47 9.59 5.64 6.78
C ALA A 47 11.06 6.04 6.63
N ALA A 48 11.36 7.21 6.04
CA ALA A 48 12.71 7.75 5.92
C ALA A 48 13.38 8.04 7.28
N MET A 49 12.58 8.26 8.33
CA MET A 49 13.03 8.47 9.70
C MET A 49 12.93 7.20 10.58
N GLY A 50 12.85 6.02 9.96
CA GLY A 50 12.74 4.76 10.69
C GLY A 50 11.37 4.52 11.34
N GLY A 51 10.28 5.07 10.77
CA GLY A 51 8.92 4.89 11.25
C GLY A 51 8.50 5.86 12.38
N ILE A 52 9.32 6.85 12.71
CA ILE A 52 8.97 7.86 13.72
C ILE A 52 7.84 8.74 13.18
N GLY A 53 6.77 8.93 13.99
CA GLY A 53 5.64 9.75 13.57
C GLY A 53 4.77 10.25 14.71
N TYR A 54 4.64 9.51 15.81
CA TYR A 54 3.67 9.79 16.87
C TYR A 54 3.87 11.14 17.58
N ALA A 55 5.12 11.62 17.70
CA ALA A 55 5.44 12.90 18.32
C ALA A 55 5.76 14.00 17.30
N LEU A 56 5.81 13.68 15.99
CA LEU A 56 6.14 14.65 14.97
C LEU A 56 4.93 15.52 14.63
N ARG A 57 5.13 16.83 14.71
CA ARG A 57 4.19 17.84 14.26
C ARG A 57 4.88 18.77 13.28
N ASN A 58 4.51 18.66 12.01
CA ASN A 58 5.10 19.44 10.93
C ASN A 58 3.99 19.98 10.01
N SER A 59 4.20 21.17 9.44
CA SER A 59 3.27 21.78 8.49
C SER A 59 3.51 21.38 7.04
N GLY A 60 4.64 20.74 6.73
CA GLY A 60 5.09 20.45 5.37
C GLY A 60 4.73 19.06 4.83
N HIS A 61 4.18 18.18 5.67
CA HIS A 61 3.76 16.83 5.24
C HIS A 61 2.65 16.25 6.10
N ILE A 62 1.90 15.34 5.53
CA ILE A 62 0.79 14.66 6.20
C ILE A 62 1.35 13.58 7.12
N ASN A 63 0.93 13.60 8.38
CA ASN A 63 1.32 12.59 9.37
C ASN A 63 0.09 11.96 10.02
N MET A 64 -0.37 10.83 9.48
CA MET A 64 -1.53 10.10 10.00
C MET A 64 -1.30 9.44 11.36
N LEU A 65 -0.02 9.27 11.77
CA LEU A 65 0.33 8.69 13.07
C LEU A 65 0.09 9.67 14.23
N ASN A 66 0.00 10.98 13.93
CA ASN A 66 -0.23 12.01 14.94
C ASN A 66 -1.37 12.95 14.53
N PRO A 67 -2.61 12.73 14.98
CA PRO A 67 -3.73 13.62 14.67
C PRO A 67 -3.54 15.08 15.13
N ALA A 68 -2.72 15.33 16.17
CA ALA A 68 -2.38 16.69 16.58
C ALA A 68 -1.60 17.47 15.50
N SER A 69 -0.97 16.76 14.56
CA SER A 69 -0.28 17.34 13.40
C SER A 69 -1.25 17.97 12.40
N PHE A 70 -2.52 17.55 12.36
CA PHE A 70 -3.47 18.04 11.34
C PHE A 70 -3.77 19.53 11.47
N THR A 71 -3.57 20.11 12.66
CA THR A 71 -3.69 21.57 12.87
C THR A 71 -2.41 22.34 12.61
N ALA A 72 -1.32 21.68 12.21
CA ALA A 72 -0.05 22.33 11.91
C ALA A 72 -0.01 22.98 10.53
N VAL A 73 -0.86 22.53 9.60
CA VAL A 73 -0.98 23.11 8.26
C VAL A 73 -1.48 24.54 8.33
N ASP A 74 -0.98 25.41 7.43
CA ASP A 74 -1.38 26.80 7.39
C ASP A 74 -2.89 26.99 7.09
N SER A 75 -3.44 28.10 7.53
CA SER A 75 -4.84 28.42 7.30
C SER A 75 -5.15 28.50 5.81
N LEU A 76 -6.31 27.99 5.42
CA LEU A 76 -6.76 27.90 4.02
C LEU A 76 -5.87 27.02 3.12
N SER A 77 -5.05 26.17 3.71
CA SER A 77 -4.17 25.26 2.97
C SER A 77 -4.81 23.87 2.85
N PHE A 78 -4.56 23.28 1.69
CA PHE A 78 -4.87 21.90 1.36
C PHE A 78 -3.57 21.18 1.04
N MET A 79 -3.38 20.02 1.61
CA MET A 79 -2.25 19.15 1.29
C MET A 79 -2.76 17.87 0.66
N PHE A 80 -2.07 17.46 -0.39
CA PHE A 80 -2.28 16.18 -1.07
C PHE A 80 -0.94 15.46 -1.17
N ASP A 81 -0.92 14.20 -0.79
CA ASP A 81 0.30 13.38 -0.78
C ASP A 81 0.02 11.99 -1.34
N VAL A 82 0.93 11.49 -2.16
CA VAL A 82 0.86 10.15 -2.78
C VAL A 82 2.20 9.48 -2.60
N GLY A 83 2.19 8.27 -2.09
CA GLY A 83 3.37 7.45 -1.91
C GLY A 83 3.40 6.23 -2.81
N MET A 84 4.58 5.97 -3.36
CA MET A 84 4.90 4.76 -4.09
C MET A 84 6.26 4.25 -3.64
N SER A 85 6.43 2.94 -3.59
CA SER A 85 7.70 2.30 -3.24
C SER A 85 8.13 1.25 -4.24
N LEU A 86 9.44 1.02 -4.28
CA LEU A 86 10.07 -0.03 -5.05
C LEU A 86 10.84 -0.93 -4.06
N LYS A 87 10.46 -2.19 -4.02
CA LYS A 87 11.10 -3.20 -3.15
C LYS A 87 11.89 -4.17 -4.01
N SER A 88 13.18 -4.34 -3.70
CA SER A 88 14.02 -5.39 -4.28
C SER A 88 14.38 -6.39 -3.19
N SER A 89 13.93 -7.62 -3.34
CA SER A 89 14.15 -8.70 -2.37
C SER A 89 15.04 -9.76 -2.98
N ASN A 90 16.08 -10.15 -2.24
CA ASN A 90 16.95 -11.24 -2.60
C ASN A 90 16.64 -12.44 -1.72
N PHE A 91 16.17 -13.51 -2.33
CA PHE A 91 15.94 -14.80 -1.66
C PHE A 91 17.12 -15.71 -1.93
N GLN A 92 17.63 -16.37 -0.89
CA GLN A 92 18.69 -17.34 -1.04
C GLN A 92 18.38 -18.58 -0.19
N GLU A 93 18.36 -19.73 -0.84
CA GLU A 93 18.18 -21.02 -0.20
C GLU A 93 19.06 -22.07 -0.89
N ASN A 94 19.81 -22.86 -0.13
CA ASN A 94 20.66 -23.96 -0.64
C ASN A 94 21.60 -23.54 -1.80
N GLY A 95 22.14 -22.32 -1.77
CA GLY A 95 23.02 -21.80 -2.82
C GLY A 95 22.29 -21.23 -4.06
N ILE A 96 20.98 -21.38 -4.17
CA ILE A 96 20.16 -20.79 -5.22
C ILE A 96 19.78 -19.37 -4.78
N LYS A 97 20.04 -18.40 -5.66
CA LYS A 97 19.69 -16.99 -5.44
C LYS A 97 18.59 -16.59 -6.40
N ASN A 98 17.55 -15.98 -5.89
CA ASN A 98 16.46 -15.40 -6.68
C ASN A 98 16.25 -13.95 -6.27
N ASN A 99 16.07 -13.06 -7.25
CA ASN A 99 15.78 -11.64 -7.01
C ASN A 99 14.36 -11.32 -7.49
N ALA A 100 13.57 -10.76 -6.61
CA ALA A 100 12.24 -10.26 -6.93
C ALA A 100 12.20 -8.74 -6.78
N LYS A 101 11.66 -8.05 -7.80
CA LYS A 101 11.45 -6.61 -7.80
C LYS A 101 9.96 -6.34 -7.88
N ASN A 102 9.46 -5.61 -6.91
CA ASN A 102 8.04 -5.25 -6.82
C ASN A 102 7.91 -3.73 -6.73
N SER A 103 6.89 -3.19 -7.38
CA SER A 103 6.44 -1.81 -7.20
C SER A 103 5.13 -1.81 -6.44
N SER A 104 5.01 -0.93 -5.48
CA SER A 104 3.85 -0.82 -4.61
C SER A 104 3.32 0.60 -4.60
N PHE A 105 2.01 0.71 -4.63
CA PHE A 105 1.30 1.92 -4.24
C PHE A 105 1.15 1.88 -2.71
N ASP A 106 1.65 2.91 -2.02
CA ASP A 106 1.72 2.88 -0.57
C ASP A 106 0.58 3.69 0.07
N TYR A 107 0.25 4.86 -0.46
CA TYR A 107 -0.86 5.66 0.06
C TYR A 107 -1.30 6.79 -0.87
N ILE A 108 -2.55 7.21 -0.68
CA ILE A 108 -3.05 8.55 -1.05
C ILE A 108 -3.58 9.19 0.22
N ALA A 109 -3.21 10.44 0.46
CA ALA A 109 -3.67 11.18 1.61
C ALA A 109 -4.01 12.63 1.27
N MET A 110 -4.98 13.16 2.01
CA MET A 110 -5.41 14.54 1.94
C MET A 110 -5.52 15.12 3.34
N GLN A 111 -5.10 16.35 3.53
CA GLN A 111 -5.19 17.05 4.80
C GLN A 111 -5.72 18.46 4.58
N PHE A 112 -6.63 18.88 5.43
CA PHE A 112 -7.30 20.18 5.38
C PHE A 112 -7.28 20.82 6.76
N ARG A 113 -7.11 22.12 6.80
CA ARG A 113 -7.36 22.89 7.99
C ARG A 113 -8.76 23.53 7.91
N LEU A 114 -9.72 22.96 8.64
CA LEU A 114 -11.12 23.42 8.64
C LEU A 114 -11.32 24.69 9.47
N HIS A 115 -10.51 24.84 10.54
CA HIS A 115 -10.58 25.98 11.47
C HIS A 115 -9.19 26.19 12.08
N PRO A 116 -8.86 27.39 12.64
CA PRO A 116 -7.58 27.61 13.31
C PRO A 116 -7.21 26.58 14.41
N ARG A 117 -8.20 25.92 14.97
CA ARG A 117 -8.03 24.88 15.99
C ARG A 117 -8.41 23.47 15.53
N LEU A 118 -8.96 23.32 14.31
CA LEU A 118 -9.47 22.04 13.82
C LEU A 118 -8.84 21.68 12.48
N GLY A 119 -8.15 20.55 12.43
CA GLY A 119 -7.63 19.95 11.22
C GLY A 119 -8.27 18.59 10.96
N MET A 120 -8.35 18.20 9.71
CA MET A 120 -8.84 16.90 9.26
C MET A 120 -7.87 16.30 8.26
N ALA A 121 -7.69 14.98 8.33
CA ALA A 121 -6.98 14.24 7.31
C ALA A 121 -7.73 12.96 6.95
N ILE A 122 -7.63 12.57 5.70
CA ILE A 122 -8.17 11.31 5.16
C ILE A 122 -7.06 10.64 4.37
N ALA A 123 -6.90 9.34 4.55
CA ALA A 123 -5.93 8.54 3.83
C ALA A 123 -6.53 7.22 3.36
N PHE A 124 -6.10 6.79 2.19
CA PHE A 124 -6.30 5.44 1.65
C PHE A 124 -4.93 4.76 1.61
N THR A 125 -4.81 3.62 2.28
CA THR A 125 -3.55 2.89 2.42
C THR A 125 -3.79 1.39 2.30
N PRO A 126 -2.86 0.60 1.75
CA PRO A 126 -2.89 -0.84 1.93
C PRO A 126 -2.69 -1.17 3.42
N TYR A 127 -3.49 -2.07 3.95
CA TYR A 127 -3.33 -2.63 5.29
C TYR A 127 -2.43 -3.87 5.27
N SER A 128 -2.65 -4.73 4.27
CA SER A 128 -1.82 -5.90 4.03
C SER A 128 -1.76 -6.24 2.55
N THR A 129 -0.71 -6.93 2.16
CA THR A 129 -0.51 -7.42 0.80
C THR A 129 -0.28 -8.93 0.83
N LEU A 130 -0.83 -9.61 -0.17
CA LEU A 130 -0.73 -11.05 -0.34
C LEU A 130 -0.30 -11.33 -1.77
N GLY A 131 0.76 -12.13 -1.92
CA GLY A 131 1.24 -12.53 -3.23
C GLY A 131 2.19 -13.70 -3.12
N TYR A 132 1.75 -14.87 -3.57
CA TYR A 132 2.58 -16.06 -3.62
C TYR A 132 2.28 -16.86 -4.88
N ASN A 133 3.34 -17.47 -5.40
CA ASN A 133 3.26 -18.43 -6.50
C ASN A 133 4.39 -19.44 -6.29
N PHE A 134 4.05 -20.65 -5.88
CA PHE A 134 5.02 -21.72 -5.70
C PHE A 134 4.42 -23.09 -6.02
N THR A 135 5.28 -24.01 -6.35
CA THR A 135 4.93 -25.36 -6.75
C THR A 135 5.55 -26.36 -5.79
N THR A 136 4.76 -27.36 -5.38
CA THR A 136 5.28 -28.50 -4.63
C THR A 136 5.03 -29.78 -5.42
N THR A 137 6.05 -30.63 -5.48
CA THR A 137 5.95 -31.94 -6.12
C THR A 137 6.04 -33.02 -5.05
N GLN A 138 5.09 -33.92 -5.02
CA GLN A 138 5.00 -35.01 -4.06
C GLN A 138 4.77 -36.34 -4.81
N PRO A 139 5.44 -37.44 -4.40
CA PRO A 139 5.14 -38.76 -4.95
C PRO A 139 3.69 -39.14 -4.57
N VAL A 140 3.02 -39.81 -5.49
CA VAL A 140 1.65 -40.33 -5.25
C VAL A 140 1.74 -41.66 -4.51
N GLU A 141 1.12 -41.76 -3.35
CA GLU A 141 1.06 -43.03 -2.62
C GLU A 141 0.37 -44.12 -3.44
N GLY A 142 1.04 -45.25 -3.61
CA GLY A 142 0.52 -46.41 -4.33
C GLY A 142 0.78 -46.40 -5.85
N ALA A 143 1.51 -45.43 -6.39
CA ALA A 143 1.92 -45.39 -7.78
C ALA A 143 3.44 -45.18 -7.85
N GLU A 144 4.19 -46.22 -8.24
CA GLU A 144 5.62 -46.12 -8.48
C GLU A 144 5.85 -45.19 -9.70
N ASP A 145 6.80 -44.25 -9.58
CA ASP A 145 7.21 -43.27 -10.60
C ASP A 145 6.16 -42.19 -10.97
N VAL A 146 5.08 -42.03 -10.23
CA VAL A 146 4.10 -40.94 -10.45
C VAL A 146 4.27 -39.85 -9.40
N THR A 147 4.44 -38.61 -9.87
CA THR A 147 4.52 -37.42 -9.00
C THR A 147 3.35 -36.49 -9.26
N ALA A 148 2.70 -36.03 -8.19
CA ALA A 148 1.71 -34.97 -8.25
C ALA A 148 2.38 -33.61 -8.06
N THR A 149 2.12 -32.70 -8.99
CA THR A 149 2.59 -31.31 -8.89
C THR A 149 1.43 -30.41 -8.49
N ASN A 150 1.53 -29.82 -7.33
CA ASN A 150 0.57 -28.87 -6.80
C ASN A 150 1.06 -27.45 -7.00
N LEU A 151 0.28 -26.63 -7.71
CA LEU A 151 0.53 -25.21 -7.88
C LEU A 151 -0.29 -24.42 -6.85
N PHE A 152 0.39 -23.60 -6.06
CA PHE A 152 -0.22 -22.68 -5.12
C PHE A 152 -0.03 -21.26 -5.60
N TYR A 153 -1.15 -20.59 -5.86
CA TYR A 153 -1.18 -19.20 -6.29
C TYR A 153 -2.15 -18.42 -5.42
N GLY A 154 -1.78 -17.21 -5.06
CA GLY A 154 -2.64 -16.25 -4.37
C GLY A 154 -2.15 -14.84 -4.60
N ASP A 155 -3.09 -13.94 -4.82
CA ASP A 155 -2.85 -12.52 -5.05
C ASP A 155 -3.97 -11.70 -4.39
N GLY A 156 -3.62 -10.54 -3.83
CA GLY A 156 -4.58 -9.66 -3.20
C GLY A 156 -4.05 -8.90 -2.00
N GLY A 157 -4.96 -8.55 -1.09
CA GLY A 157 -4.64 -7.82 0.12
C GLY A 157 -5.84 -7.07 0.67
N LEU A 158 -5.63 -6.42 1.81
CA LEU A 158 -6.63 -5.57 2.45
C LEU A 158 -6.27 -4.11 2.25
N GLN A 159 -7.29 -3.31 1.93
CA GLN A 159 -7.17 -1.87 1.81
C GLN A 159 -7.87 -1.19 3.00
N GLN A 160 -7.32 -0.08 3.45
CA GLN A 160 -7.82 0.67 4.58
C GLN A 160 -8.08 2.12 4.20
N ILE A 161 -9.25 2.63 4.59
CA ILE A 161 -9.53 4.06 4.58
C ILE A 161 -9.49 4.56 6.02
N THR A 162 -8.67 5.55 6.28
CA THR A 162 -8.51 6.15 7.60
C THR A 162 -8.89 7.62 7.55
N GLY A 163 -9.77 8.06 8.45
CA GLY A 163 -10.11 9.46 8.65
C GLY A 163 -9.78 9.89 10.08
N GLY A 164 -9.27 11.10 10.23
CA GLY A 164 -8.91 11.63 11.54
C GLY A 164 -9.21 13.12 11.68
N LEU A 165 -9.52 13.52 12.89
CA LEU A 165 -9.69 14.92 13.29
C LEU A 165 -8.65 15.25 14.36
N GLY A 166 -7.99 16.41 14.22
CA GLY A 166 -7.07 16.96 15.19
C GLY A 166 -7.60 18.28 15.72
N PHE A 167 -7.56 18.45 17.04
CA PHE A 167 -7.96 19.67 17.71
C PHE A 167 -6.77 20.23 18.52
N LYS A 168 -6.61 21.57 18.51
CA LYS A 168 -5.55 22.29 19.22
C LYS A 168 -6.15 23.15 20.35
#